data_7702d475f77dc02891af7b1ce4e32ac9
#
_entry.id   7702d475f77dc02891af7b1ce4e32ac9
#
_cell.length_a   1.000
_cell.length_b   1.000
_cell.length_c   1.000
_cell.angle_alpha   90.00
_cell.angle_beta   90.00
_cell.angle_gamma   90.00
#
_symmetry.space_group_name_H-M   'P 1'
#
loop_
_entity.id
_entity.type
_entity.pdbx_description
1 polymer ?
#
loop_
_entity_poly.entity_id
_entity_poly.type
_entity_poly.pdbx_seq_one_letter_code
_entity_poly.pdbx_strand_id
1 'polypeptide(L)'
;MNKKVLLVEDDLQMQSLIVDYLKDYGFIVTAFDNPKDVLEDFKLNSDYSIIILDLMLPFMDGFDLFNKLKEIKNIPIIISTARGDIGNKIHGFELGADDYLAKPYEPRELVLRIESILKRNS
;
A
#
# COMPACT_ATOMS: atom_id res chain seq x y z
N MET A 1 8.99 16.24 5.96
CA MET A 1 8.13 15.05 5.96
C MET A 1 8.58 14.11 4.86
N ASN A 2 8.78 12.83 5.18
CA ASN A 2 9.13 11.82 4.20
C ASN A 2 7.90 11.51 3.33
N LYS A 3 8.03 11.65 2.02
CA LYS A 3 6.96 11.39 1.06
C LYS A 3 7.26 10.19 0.17
N LYS A 4 8.09 9.27 0.64
CA LYS A 4 8.39 8.04 -0.09
C LYS A 4 7.30 7.00 0.15
N VAL A 5 6.71 6.52 -0.92
CA VAL A 5 5.61 5.56 -0.91
C VAL A 5 6.04 4.27 -1.60
N LEU A 6 5.76 3.15 -0.95
CA LEU A 6 5.91 1.83 -1.58
C LEU A 6 4.53 1.39 -2.08
N LEU A 7 4.42 1.11 -3.37
CA LEU A 7 3.18 0.64 -3.98
C LEU A 7 3.35 -0.79 -4.47
N VAL A 8 2.46 -1.68 -4.05
CA VAL A 8 2.43 -3.06 -4.51
C VAL A 8 1.11 -3.29 -5.24
N GLU A 9 1.18 -3.37 -6.56
CA GLU A 9 0.03 -3.45 -7.45
C GLU A 9 0.41 -4.22 -8.72
N ASP A 10 -0.28 -5.33 -8.99
CA ASP A 10 0.05 -6.18 -10.14
C ASP A 10 -0.56 -5.70 -11.47
N ASP A 11 -1.64 -4.93 -11.42
CA ASP A 11 -2.21 -4.32 -12.64
C ASP A 11 -1.36 -3.11 -13.03
N LEU A 12 -0.62 -3.24 -14.13
CA LEU A 12 0.33 -2.22 -14.56
C LEU A 12 -0.33 -0.90 -14.97
N GLN A 13 -1.56 -0.95 -15.49
CA GLN A 13 -2.30 0.27 -15.82
C GLN A 13 -2.68 1.03 -14.55
N MET A 14 -3.23 0.30 -13.58
CA MET A 14 -3.59 0.89 -12.29
C MET A 14 -2.34 1.42 -11.58
N GLN A 15 -1.24 0.67 -11.63
CA GLN A 15 0.03 1.08 -11.04
C GLN A 15 0.48 2.43 -11.60
N SER A 16 0.48 2.57 -12.93
CA SER A 16 0.86 3.83 -13.60
C SER A 16 -0.03 4.98 -13.21
N LEU A 17 -1.35 4.75 -13.14
CA LEU A 17 -2.30 5.78 -12.76
C LEU A 17 -2.04 6.28 -11.33
N ILE A 18 -1.82 5.36 -10.40
CA ILE A 18 -1.56 5.71 -9.00
C ILE A 18 -0.22 6.46 -8.88
N VAL A 19 0.82 5.97 -9.54
CA VAL A 19 2.14 6.61 -9.50
C VAL A 19 2.06 8.04 -10.01
N ASP A 20 1.44 8.24 -11.18
CA ASP A 20 1.33 9.58 -11.79
C ASP A 20 0.51 10.51 -10.92
N TYR A 21 -0.60 10.02 -10.38
CA TYR A 21 -1.47 10.83 -9.55
C TYR A 21 -0.77 11.27 -8.27
N LEU A 22 -0.11 10.34 -7.58
CA LEU A 22 0.60 10.65 -6.33
C LEU A 22 1.78 11.58 -6.57
N LYS A 23 2.45 11.46 -7.71
CA LYS A 23 3.56 12.33 -8.08
C LYS A 23 3.13 13.80 -8.12
N ASP A 24 1.93 14.08 -8.60
CA ASP A 24 1.39 15.44 -8.66
C ASP A 24 1.21 16.06 -7.28
N TYR A 25 1.14 15.25 -6.24
CA TYR A 25 1.05 15.71 -4.85
C TYR A 25 2.39 15.67 -4.12
N GLY A 26 3.48 15.47 -4.86
CA GLY A 26 4.83 15.51 -4.31
C GLY A 26 5.32 14.21 -3.69
N PHE A 27 4.62 13.10 -3.91
CA PHE A 27 5.06 11.79 -3.43
C PHE A 27 6.07 11.17 -4.37
N ILE A 28 7.03 10.45 -3.80
CA ILE A 28 8.03 9.66 -4.54
C ILE A 28 7.62 8.21 -4.39
N VAL A 29 7.17 7.59 -5.48
CA VAL A 29 6.59 6.25 -5.44
C VAL A 29 7.54 5.24 -6.05
N THR A 30 7.84 4.16 -5.31
CA THR A 30 8.51 2.98 -5.84
C THR A 30 7.45 1.89 -5.94
N ALA A 31 7.26 1.34 -7.14
CA ALA A 31 6.18 0.40 -7.42
C ALA A 31 6.71 -0.97 -7.81
N PHE A 32 6.05 -2.00 -7.30
CA PHE A 32 6.33 -3.40 -7.63
C PHE A 32 5.03 -4.12 -8.00
N ASP A 33 5.16 -5.15 -8.83
CA ASP A 33 4.01 -5.92 -9.30
C ASP A 33 3.94 -7.34 -8.73
N ASN A 34 4.87 -7.70 -7.84
CA ASN A 34 4.91 -9.04 -7.29
C ASN A 34 5.55 -9.07 -5.89
N PRO A 35 5.21 -10.09 -5.07
CA PRO A 35 5.69 -10.17 -3.68
C PRO A 35 7.19 -10.38 -3.55
N LYS A 36 7.81 -11.15 -4.45
CA LYS A 36 9.23 -11.47 -4.35
C LYS A 36 10.08 -10.21 -4.45
N ASP A 37 9.83 -9.39 -5.46
CA ASP A 37 10.63 -8.21 -5.70
C ASP A 37 10.44 -7.18 -4.59
N VAL A 38 9.23 -7.02 -4.08
CA VAL A 38 8.98 -6.07 -3.00
C VAL A 38 9.67 -6.51 -1.71
N LEU A 39 9.66 -7.81 -1.40
CA LEU A 39 10.32 -8.30 -0.20
C LEU A 39 11.84 -8.15 -0.28
N GLU A 40 12.44 -8.42 -1.45
CA GLU A 40 13.86 -8.21 -1.66
C GLU A 40 14.25 -6.75 -1.48
N ASP A 41 13.48 -5.84 -2.08
CA ASP A 41 13.72 -4.40 -1.94
C ASP A 41 13.55 -3.95 -0.49
N PHE A 42 12.48 -4.39 0.16
CA PHE A 42 12.12 -3.90 1.50
C PHE A 42 13.13 -4.31 2.58
N LYS A 43 13.82 -5.43 2.39
CA LYS A 43 14.91 -5.84 3.29
C LYS A 43 16.10 -4.90 3.21
N LEU A 44 16.32 -4.29 2.05
CA LEU A 44 17.43 -3.38 1.80
C LEU A 44 17.04 -1.92 1.98
N ASN A 45 15.82 -1.57 1.61
CA ASN A 45 15.31 -0.20 1.59
C ASN A 45 13.98 -0.14 2.32
N SER A 46 13.99 0.18 3.58
CA SER A 46 12.75 0.32 4.36
C SER A 46 12.49 1.77 4.74
N ASP A 47 12.98 2.71 3.94
CA ASP A 47 12.85 4.15 4.16
C ASP A 47 11.57 4.71 3.53
N TYR A 48 10.49 3.94 3.59
CA TYR A 48 9.19 4.38 3.12
C TYR A 48 8.37 4.92 4.28
N SER A 49 7.57 5.95 4.01
CA SER A 49 6.67 6.51 5.02
C SER A 49 5.35 5.76 5.08
N ILE A 50 4.96 5.11 3.98
CA ILE A 50 3.70 4.40 3.89
C ILE A 50 3.77 3.35 2.78
N ILE A 51 3.00 2.28 2.94
CA ILE A 51 2.88 1.21 1.95
C ILE A 51 1.42 1.17 1.48
N ILE A 52 1.22 1.09 0.15
CA ILE A 52 -0.08 0.84 -0.44
C ILE A 52 -0.04 -0.57 -1.02
N LEU A 53 -0.88 -1.45 -0.52
CA LEU A 53 -0.82 -2.87 -0.82
C LEU A 53 -2.12 -3.40 -1.38
N ASP A 54 -2.07 -3.99 -2.59
CA ASP A 54 -3.19 -4.76 -3.12
C ASP A 54 -3.12 -6.19 -2.57
N LEU A 55 -4.27 -6.74 -2.20
CA LEU A 55 -4.35 -8.12 -1.72
C LEU A 55 -4.32 -9.14 -2.85
N MET A 56 -4.73 -8.73 -4.05
CA MET A 56 -4.86 -9.63 -5.21
C MET A 56 -3.57 -9.68 -6.01
N LEU A 57 -2.58 -10.36 -5.46
CA LEU A 57 -1.26 -10.47 -6.07
C LEU A 57 -1.01 -11.90 -6.56
N PRO A 58 -0.12 -12.09 -7.57
CA PRO A 58 0.29 -13.43 -7.96
C PRO A 58 1.20 -14.05 -6.90
N PHE A 59 1.22 -15.38 -6.82
CA PHE A 59 2.18 -16.20 -6.07
C PHE A 59 2.09 -16.14 -4.55
N MET A 60 1.38 -15.20 -3.96
CA MET A 60 1.27 -15.08 -2.51
C MET A 60 -0.03 -14.37 -2.15
N ASP A 61 -0.70 -14.82 -1.09
CA ASP A 61 -1.85 -14.11 -0.57
C ASP A 61 -1.41 -12.74 -0.03
N GLY A 62 -2.19 -11.71 -0.35
CA GLY A 62 -1.85 -10.35 0.05
C GLY A 62 -1.79 -10.14 1.56
N PHE A 63 -2.60 -10.86 2.33
CA PHE A 63 -2.52 -10.80 3.79
C PHE A 63 -1.23 -11.42 4.33
N ASP A 64 -0.72 -12.46 3.66
CA ASP A 64 0.58 -13.05 4.03
C ASP A 64 1.70 -12.06 3.77
N LEU A 65 1.64 -11.36 2.63
CA LEU A 65 2.63 -10.32 2.33
C LEU A 65 2.54 -9.18 3.35
N PHE A 66 1.33 -8.78 3.72
CA PHE A 66 1.10 -7.76 4.75
C PHE A 66 1.86 -8.13 6.03
N ASN A 67 1.68 -9.36 6.50
CA ASN A 67 2.35 -9.82 7.74
C ASN A 67 3.87 -9.83 7.59
N LYS A 68 4.38 -10.28 6.44
CA LYS A 68 5.83 -10.30 6.19
C LYS A 68 6.42 -8.91 6.19
N LEU A 69 5.75 -7.94 5.59
CA LEU A 69 6.21 -6.56 5.59
C LEU A 69 6.24 -5.98 7.01
N LYS A 70 5.20 -6.21 7.80
CA LYS A 70 5.14 -5.75 9.19
C LYS A 70 6.24 -6.37 10.06
N GLU A 71 6.63 -7.61 9.80
CA GLU A 71 7.72 -8.27 10.53
C GLU A 71 9.07 -7.60 10.25
N ILE A 72 9.29 -7.10 9.03
CA ILE A 72 10.54 -6.46 8.66
C ILE A 72 10.64 -5.07 9.28
N LYS A 73 9.57 -4.27 9.14
CA LYS A 73 9.52 -2.93 9.71
C LYS A 73 8.07 -2.48 9.85
N ASN A 74 7.76 -1.84 10.96
CA ASN A 74 6.41 -1.35 11.23
C ASN A 74 6.18 0.00 10.55
N ILE A 75 5.76 -0.05 9.29
CA ILE A 75 5.40 1.12 8.49
C ILE A 75 3.88 1.07 8.25
N PRO A 76 3.18 2.23 8.27
CA PRO A 76 1.74 2.25 7.98
C PRO A 76 1.42 1.60 6.63
N ILE A 77 0.34 0.81 6.59
CA ILE A 77 -0.10 0.16 5.37
C ILE A 77 -1.57 0.50 5.10
N ILE A 78 -1.83 0.99 3.89
CA ILE A 78 -3.19 1.09 3.35
C ILE A 78 -3.40 -0.10 2.43
N ILE A 79 -4.47 -0.86 2.66
CA ILE A 79 -4.88 -1.91 1.74
C ILE A 79 -5.75 -1.26 0.65
N SER A 80 -5.39 -1.49 -0.62
CA SER A 80 -6.07 -0.92 -1.79
C SER A 80 -6.39 -2.09 -2.73
N THR A 81 -7.64 -2.57 -2.71
CA THR A 81 -7.96 -3.84 -3.36
C THR A 81 -9.38 -3.90 -3.88
N ALA A 82 -9.63 -4.81 -4.85
CA ALA A 82 -10.98 -5.10 -5.31
C ALA A 82 -11.77 -5.96 -4.31
N ARG A 83 -11.13 -6.53 -3.28
CA ARG A 83 -11.80 -7.29 -2.22
C ARG A 83 -12.46 -6.33 -1.23
N GLY A 84 -13.66 -5.84 -1.57
CA GLY A 84 -14.36 -4.83 -0.79
C GLY A 84 -15.38 -5.35 0.21
N ASP A 85 -15.49 -6.67 0.38
CA ASP A 85 -16.46 -7.26 1.30
C ASP A 85 -16.07 -6.99 2.76
N ILE A 86 -17.09 -6.95 3.62
CA ILE A 86 -16.88 -6.58 5.03
C ILE A 86 -15.96 -7.54 5.77
N GLY A 87 -16.00 -8.83 5.43
CA GLY A 87 -15.13 -9.83 6.07
C GLY A 87 -13.65 -9.54 5.84
N ASN A 88 -13.26 -9.21 4.60
CA ASN A 88 -11.88 -8.85 4.28
C ASN A 88 -11.47 -7.53 4.93
N LYS A 89 -12.39 -6.56 4.99
CA LYS A 89 -12.11 -5.28 5.67
C LYS A 89 -11.83 -5.49 7.15
N ILE A 90 -12.69 -6.26 7.83
CA ILE A 90 -12.51 -6.55 9.25
C ILE A 90 -11.16 -7.25 9.46
N HIS A 91 -10.85 -8.28 8.65
CA HIS A 91 -9.61 -9.01 8.77
C HIS A 91 -8.39 -8.09 8.57
N GLY A 92 -8.43 -7.22 7.58
CA GLY A 92 -7.35 -6.25 7.34
C GLY A 92 -7.10 -5.35 8.52
N PHE A 93 -8.16 -4.79 9.11
CA PHE A 93 -8.01 -3.94 10.28
C PHE A 93 -7.55 -4.72 11.52
N GLU A 94 -8.01 -5.96 11.68
CA GLU A 94 -7.55 -6.81 12.79
C GLU A 94 -6.06 -7.12 12.69
N LEU A 95 -5.52 -7.25 11.47
CA LEU A 95 -4.08 -7.45 11.25
C LEU A 95 -3.26 -6.19 11.48
N GLY A 96 -3.91 -5.03 11.54
CA GLY A 96 -3.22 -3.77 11.81
C GLY A 96 -3.11 -2.83 10.62
N ALA A 97 -3.94 -3.01 9.57
CA ALA A 97 -3.97 -2.05 8.47
C ALA A 97 -4.43 -0.68 8.99
N ASP A 98 -3.78 0.36 8.52
CA ASP A 98 -4.12 1.74 8.91
C ASP A 98 -5.34 2.24 8.17
N ASP A 99 -5.60 1.72 6.98
CA ASP A 99 -6.82 2.00 6.22
C ASP A 99 -7.08 0.91 5.21
N TYR A 100 -8.28 0.90 4.62
CA TYR A 100 -8.71 -0.10 3.66
C TYR A 100 -9.60 0.57 2.61
N LEU A 101 -9.14 0.63 1.37
CA LEU A 101 -9.88 1.21 0.25
C LEU A 101 -10.28 0.14 -0.76
N ALA A 102 -11.58 -0.05 -0.94
CA ALA A 102 -12.10 -0.98 -1.94
C ALA A 102 -12.14 -0.29 -3.31
N LYS A 103 -11.59 -0.96 -4.32
CA LYS A 103 -11.65 -0.48 -5.70
C LYS A 103 -13.05 -0.72 -6.29
N PRO A 104 -13.56 0.16 -7.15
CA PRO A 104 -12.94 1.41 -7.59
C PRO A 104 -13.14 2.54 -6.57
N TYR A 105 -12.16 3.44 -6.48
CA TYR A 105 -12.26 4.62 -5.64
C TYR A 105 -11.69 5.82 -6.40
N GLU A 106 -12.03 7.02 -5.96
CA GLU A 106 -11.47 8.24 -6.53
C GLU A 106 -10.00 8.37 -6.09
N PRO A 107 -9.05 8.60 -7.02
CA PRO A 107 -7.65 8.77 -6.63
C PRO A 107 -7.42 9.85 -5.56
N ARG A 108 -8.24 10.89 -5.55
CA ARG A 108 -8.19 11.92 -4.53
C ARG A 108 -8.44 11.37 -3.12
N GLU A 109 -9.29 10.36 -3.01
CA GLU A 109 -9.56 9.71 -1.71
C GLU A 109 -8.30 9.02 -1.19
N LEU A 110 -7.54 8.34 -2.06
CA LEU A 110 -6.28 7.71 -1.66
C LEU A 110 -5.30 8.76 -1.13
N VAL A 111 -5.16 9.91 -1.81
CA VAL A 111 -4.28 10.98 -1.36
C VAL A 111 -4.69 11.48 0.03
N LEU A 112 -5.99 11.70 0.25
CA LEU A 112 -6.48 12.17 1.54
C LEU A 112 -6.22 11.17 2.66
N ARG A 113 -6.35 9.86 2.37
CA ARG A 113 -6.07 8.81 3.35
C ARG A 113 -4.57 8.78 3.68
N ILE A 114 -3.72 8.85 2.66
CA ILE A 114 -2.26 8.90 2.87
C ILE A 114 -1.90 10.10 3.75
N GLU A 115 -2.38 11.28 3.38
CA GLU A 115 -2.07 12.50 4.14
C GLU A 115 -2.55 12.43 5.57
N SER A 116 -3.74 11.87 5.80
CA SER A 116 -4.28 11.69 7.14
C SER A 116 -3.39 10.79 8.00
N ILE A 117 -2.93 9.68 7.43
CA ILE A 117 -2.07 8.73 8.15
C ILE A 117 -0.71 9.35 8.44
N LEU A 118 -0.09 10.00 7.46
CA LEU A 118 1.22 10.65 7.66
C LEU A 118 1.14 11.76 8.70
N LYS A 119 0.04 12.49 8.73
CA LYS A 119 -0.17 13.54 9.72
C LYS A 119 -0.28 12.98 11.13
N ARG A 120 -0.98 11.85 11.31
CA ARG A 120 -1.09 11.19 12.62
C ARG A 120 0.24 10.67 13.15
N ASN A 121 1.14 10.30 12.24
CA ASN A 121 2.42 9.69 12.57
C ASN A 121 3.60 10.67 12.57
N SER A 122 3.33 11.96 12.41
CA SER A 122 4.37 12.97 12.41
C SER A 122 4.57 13.60 13.77
#